data_fa8aaad053886cb589cab77a147673b8
#
_entry.id   fa8aaad053886cb589cab77a147673b8
#
_cell.length_a   1.000
_cell.length_b   1.000
_cell.length_c   1.000
_cell.angle_alpha   90.00
_cell.angle_beta   90.00
_cell.angle_gamma   90.00
#
_symmetry.space_group_name_H-M   'P 1'
#
loop_
_entity.id
_entity.type
_entity.pdbx_description
1 polymer ?
#
loop_
_entity_poly.entity_id
_entity_poly.type
_entity_poly.pdbx_seq_one_letter_code
_entity_poly.pdbx_strand_id
1 'polypeptide(L)'
;MKKISLLFLICGLFLVSSCIPTQTIKGDGNITTENIPVSEYDCLELEGGGMVVNYTQSDAPEGLEIKTDRNIFEKYEFNVENHKLKIRPKKEFRKHTNFRPTEFMVTANSRNLKKLAAAGSTHVNINSPLQAEEFEAGLAGSGIIQFHDTASFTNLKIEIAGSGDFVGHKVYCEELNGDMAGSNTIVLGGTVGIAEFSI
;
A
#
# COMPACT_ATOMS: atom_id res chain seq x y z
N MET A 1 0.32 -25.79 42.42
CA MET A 1 -0.04 -24.36 42.49
C MET A 1 -0.15 -23.82 41.06
N LYS A 2 -1.40 -23.61 40.61
CA LYS A 2 -1.69 -23.21 39.23
C LYS A 2 -1.39 -21.74 39.05
N LYS A 3 -0.45 -21.41 38.15
CA LYS A 3 -0.21 -20.02 37.70
C LYS A 3 -1.38 -19.63 36.81
N ILE A 4 -2.34 -18.91 37.35
CA ILE A 4 -3.43 -18.29 36.60
C ILE A 4 -2.78 -17.15 35.80
N SER A 5 -2.82 -17.30 34.48
CA SER A 5 -2.24 -16.36 33.53
C SER A 5 -2.95 -15.00 33.65
N LEU A 6 -2.17 -13.99 34.03
CA LEU A 6 -2.58 -12.58 34.16
C LEU A 6 -3.00 -11.95 32.81
N LEU A 7 -3.01 -12.75 31.76
CA LEU A 7 -3.29 -12.31 30.38
C LEU A 7 -4.80 -12.11 30.06
N PHE A 8 -5.71 -12.64 30.92
CA PHE A 8 -7.14 -12.54 30.70
C PHE A 8 -7.81 -11.28 31.31
N LEU A 9 -7.06 -10.45 32.05
CA LEU A 9 -7.64 -9.28 32.71
C LEU A 9 -7.54 -7.97 31.90
N ILE A 10 -6.84 -7.99 30.78
CA ILE A 10 -6.65 -6.80 29.90
C ILE A 10 -7.69 -6.75 28.77
N CYS A 11 -8.40 -7.84 28.48
CA CYS A 11 -9.36 -7.91 27.37
C CYS A 11 -10.77 -7.39 27.71
N GLY A 12 -11.01 -6.90 28.93
CA GLY A 12 -12.35 -6.53 29.41
C GLY A 12 -12.68 -5.04 29.43
N LEU A 13 -11.77 -4.12 29.04
CA LEU A 13 -11.97 -2.69 29.30
C LEU A 13 -11.96 -1.77 28.06
N PHE A 14 -12.11 -2.30 26.84
CA PHE A 14 -12.12 -1.47 25.60
C PHE A 14 -13.41 -1.62 24.78
N LEU A 15 -14.59 -1.63 25.43
CA LEU A 15 -15.88 -1.50 24.73
C LEU A 15 -16.52 -0.12 24.97
N VAL A 16 -15.76 0.94 25.09
CA VAL A 16 -16.27 2.27 24.76
C VAL A 16 -15.81 2.58 23.33
N SER A 17 -16.52 1.99 22.37
CA SER A 17 -16.50 2.48 20.98
C SER A 17 -17.12 3.88 21.00
N SER A 18 -16.30 4.90 21.32
CA SER A 18 -16.68 6.28 21.05
C SER A 18 -16.82 6.38 19.54
N CYS A 19 -18.04 6.46 19.03
CA CYS A 19 -18.31 6.89 17.66
C CYS A 19 -17.80 8.31 17.52
N ILE A 20 -16.50 8.47 17.24
CA ILE A 20 -15.96 9.77 16.86
C ILE A 20 -16.52 10.03 15.46
N PRO A 21 -17.25 11.14 15.25
CA PRO A 21 -17.84 11.44 13.96
C PRO A 21 -16.75 11.55 12.90
N THR A 22 -16.79 10.68 11.89
CA THR A 22 -15.86 10.69 10.77
C THR A 22 -16.38 11.68 9.73
N GLN A 23 -15.61 12.72 9.46
CA GLN A 23 -15.90 13.65 8.38
C GLN A 23 -15.66 12.97 7.04
N THR A 24 -16.62 13.09 6.10
CA THR A 24 -16.42 12.64 4.72
C THR A 24 -16.14 13.85 3.83
N ILE A 25 -15.00 13.83 3.15
CA ILE A 25 -14.64 14.81 2.13
C ILE A 25 -14.81 14.15 0.76
N LYS A 26 -15.76 14.69 -0.03
CA LYS A 26 -16.00 14.24 -1.40
C LYS A 26 -15.21 15.09 -2.38
N GLY A 27 -14.76 14.47 -3.47
CA GLY A 27 -14.24 15.19 -4.62
C GLY A 27 -15.28 16.16 -5.19
N ASP A 28 -14.81 17.31 -5.65
CA ASP A 28 -15.67 18.38 -6.22
C ASP A 28 -15.84 18.26 -7.75
N GLY A 29 -15.23 17.24 -8.35
CA GLY A 29 -15.25 16.99 -9.79
C GLY A 29 -14.29 17.89 -10.59
N ASN A 30 -13.59 18.82 -9.95
CA ASN A 30 -12.56 19.64 -10.59
C ASN A 30 -11.22 18.88 -10.62
N ILE A 31 -11.07 18.00 -11.60
CA ILE A 31 -9.89 17.14 -11.74
C ILE A 31 -8.69 17.97 -12.20
N THR A 32 -7.59 17.86 -11.47
CA THR A 32 -6.28 18.43 -11.82
C THR A 32 -5.24 17.33 -11.98
N THR A 33 -4.24 17.59 -12.82
CA THR A 33 -3.06 16.74 -12.98
C THR A 33 -1.83 17.54 -12.58
N GLU A 34 -1.09 17.06 -11.61
CA GLU A 34 0.09 17.73 -11.06
C GLU A 34 1.31 16.80 -11.15
N ASN A 35 2.40 17.31 -11.72
CA ASN A 35 3.69 16.64 -11.72
C ASN A 35 4.51 17.13 -10.53
N ILE A 36 4.83 16.23 -9.64
CA ILE A 36 5.51 16.54 -8.39
C ILE A 36 6.96 16.11 -8.49
N PRO A 37 7.93 17.04 -8.35
CA PRO A 37 9.32 16.67 -8.31
C PRO A 37 9.61 15.84 -7.05
N VAL A 38 10.19 14.68 -7.25
CA VAL A 38 10.58 13.76 -6.18
C VAL A 38 12.07 13.43 -6.30
N SER A 39 12.72 13.21 -5.16
CA SER A 39 14.06 12.64 -5.12
C SER A 39 14.00 11.12 -5.22
N GLU A 40 15.17 10.49 -5.37
CA GLU A 40 15.29 9.02 -5.38
C GLU A 40 14.62 8.36 -4.19
N TYR A 41 13.88 7.29 -4.46
CA TYR A 41 13.20 6.48 -3.44
C TYR A 41 13.19 4.99 -3.83
N ASP A 42 13.21 4.14 -2.83
CA ASP A 42 13.10 2.68 -2.95
C ASP A 42 11.94 2.09 -2.11
N CYS A 43 11.18 2.96 -1.47
CA CYS A 43 9.98 2.61 -0.71
C CYS A 43 8.81 3.52 -1.12
N LEU A 44 7.63 2.91 -1.37
CA LEU A 44 6.39 3.62 -1.67
C LEU A 44 5.38 3.35 -0.56
N GLU A 45 5.00 4.40 0.18
CA GLU A 45 4.01 4.36 1.26
C GLU A 45 2.74 5.13 0.84
N LEU A 46 1.61 4.42 0.82
CA LEU A 46 0.32 4.91 0.36
C LEU A 46 -0.70 4.85 1.51
N GLU A 47 -1.31 5.96 1.87
CA GLU A 47 -2.39 6.00 2.85
C GLU A 47 -3.63 6.70 2.28
N GLY A 48 -4.79 6.08 2.41
CA GLY A 48 -6.07 6.65 2.02
C GLY A 48 -6.95 5.70 1.21
N GLY A 49 -8.03 6.21 0.67
CA GLY A 49 -9.00 5.41 -0.07
C GLY A 49 -9.22 5.89 -1.50
N GLY A 50 -9.59 4.95 -2.38
CA GLY A 50 -9.95 5.25 -3.76
C GLY A 50 -8.76 5.56 -4.68
N MET A 51 -7.53 5.25 -4.29
CA MET A 51 -6.35 5.43 -5.12
C MET A 51 -6.17 4.27 -6.10
N VAL A 52 -5.88 4.61 -7.35
CA VAL A 52 -5.33 3.70 -8.36
C VAL A 52 -3.90 4.14 -8.64
N VAL A 53 -2.96 3.27 -8.38
CA VAL A 53 -1.53 3.55 -8.52
C VAL A 53 -0.96 2.72 -9.67
N ASN A 54 -0.34 3.39 -10.62
CA ASN A 54 0.38 2.78 -11.73
C ASN A 54 1.88 3.00 -11.50
N TYR A 55 2.58 1.93 -11.14
CA TYR A 55 4.01 1.98 -10.88
C TYR A 55 4.79 1.29 -12.00
N THR A 56 5.94 1.88 -12.33
CA THR A 56 6.89 1.34 -13.31
C THR A 56 8.31 1.39 -12.75
N GLN A 57 9.02 0.27 -12.69
CA GLN A 57 10.46 0.28 -12.44
C GLN A 57 11.18 0.70 -13.72
N SER A 58 12.01 1.74 -13.65
CA SER A 58 12.74 2.22 -14.81
C SER A 58 13.98 3.02 -14.44
N ASP A 59 14.98 3.08 -15.34
CA ASP A 59 16.19 3.90 -15.19
C ASP A 59 15.96 5.39 -15.49
N ALA A 60 14.75 5.76 -15.90
CA ALA A 60 14.38 7.18 -16.06
C ALA A 60 14.46 7.90 -14.71
N PRO A 61 14.64 9.23 -14.69
CA PRO A 61 14.51 10.01 -13.46
C PRO A 61 13.19 9.71 -12.75
N GLU A 62 13.22 9.70 -11.43
CA GLU A 62 12.04 9.45 -10.60
C GLU A 62 10.95 10.47 -10.93
N GLY A 63 9.73 9.97 -11.15
CA GLY A 63 8.56 10.76 -11.50
C GLY A 63 7.39 10.46 -10.59
N LEU A 64 6.60 11.48 -10.35
CA LEU A 64 5.33 11.38 -9.65
C LEU A 64 4.31 12.30 -10.31
N GLU A 65 3.28 11.71 -10.89
CA GLU A 65 2.12 12.43 -11.40
C GLU A 65 0.90 12.06 -10.55
N ILE A 66 0.15 13.07 -10.13
CA ILE A 66 -1.09 12.92 -9.37
C ILE A 66 -2.22 13.53 -10.15
N LYS A 67 -3.26 12.73 -10.44
CA LYS A 67 -4.50 13.17 -11.05
C LYS A 67 -5.64 12.94 -10.09
N THR A 68 -6.23 14.00 -9.59
CA THR A 68 -7.36 13.92 -8.62
C THR A 68 -8.15 15.22 -8.56
N ASP A 69 -9.25 15.21 -7.82
CA ASP A 69 -10.00 16.43 -7.50
C ASP A 69 -9.11 17.45 -6.77
N ARG A 70 -9.20 18.72 -7.16
CA ARG A 70 -8.39 19.79 -6.58
C ARG A 70 -8.54 19.90 -5.07
N ASN A 71 -9.77 19.82 -4.59
CA ASN A 71 -10.06 19.88 -3.16
C ASN A 71 -9.53 18.67 -2.37
N ILE A 72 -9.31 17.52 -3.01
CA ILE A 72 -8.64 16.34 -2.43
C ILE A 72 -7.13 16.52 -2.46
N PHE A 73 -6.57 16.92 -3.61
CA PHE A 73 -5.13 17.18 -3.76
C PHE A 73 -4.58 18.08 -2.65
N GLU A 74 -5.27 19.20 -2.36
CA GLU A 74 -4.87 20.16 -1.34
C GLU A 74 -4.81 19.59 0.10
N LYS A 75 -5.41 18.43 0.35
CA LYS A 75 -5.45 17.77 1.66
C LYS A 75 -4.47 16.61 1.81
N TYR A 76 -3.76 16.31 0.74
CA TYR A 76 -2.71 15.29 0.74
C TYR A 76 -1.32 15.91 0.79
N GLU A 77 -0.38 15.14 1.26
CA GLU A 77 1.06 15.43 1.16
C GLU A 77 1.74 14.36 0.31
N PHE A 78 2.71 14.81 -0.46
CA PHE A 78 3.48 14.03 -1.41
C PHE A 78 4.94 14.38 -1.19
N ASN A 79 5.69 13.56 -0.47
CA ASN A 79 7.08 13.89 -0.14
C ASN A 79 7.94 12.64 -0.05
N VAL A 80 9.24 12.82 -0.29
CA VAL A 80 10.25 11.79 -0.07
C VAL A 80 11.01 12.11 1.21
N GLU A 81 10.97 11.18 2.15
CA GLU A 81 11.71 11.24 3.41
C GLU A 81 12.45 9.92 3.63
N ASN A 82 13.77 9.96 3.80
CA ASN A 82 14.61 8.78 4.02
C ASN A 82 14.37 7.67 2.94
N HIS A 83 14.44 8.05 1.67
CA HIS A 83 14.17 7.19 0.51
C HIS A 83 12.76 6.59 0.46
N LYS A 84 11.80 7.16 1.17
CA LYS A 84 10.40 6.74 1.16
C LYS A 84 9.53 7.81 0.52
N LEU A 85 8.93 7.51 -0.62
CA LEU A 85 7.88 8.33 -1.20
C LEU A 85 6.57 8.07 -0.42
N LYS A 86 6.07 9.11 0.22
CA LYS A 86 4.85 9.07 1.02
C LYS A 86 3.73 9.83 0.32
N ILE A 87 2.63 9.14 0.06
CA ILE A 87 1.40 9.69 -0.48
C ILE A 87 0.30 9.46 0.55
N ARG A 88 -0.09 10.51 1.28
CA ARG A 88 -0.98 10.35 2.42
C ARG A 88 -1.74 11.65 2.75
N PRO A 89 -2.87 11.58 3.45
CA PRO A 89 -3.53 12.75 3.97
C PRO A 89 -2.60 13.57 4.88
N LYS A 90 -2.69 14.89 4.84
CA LYS A 90 -2.02 15.78 5.79
C LYS A 90 -2.45 15.44 7.21
N LYS A 91 -1.58 15.70 8.19
CA LYS A 91 -1.73 15.26 9.59
C LYS A 91 -3.11 15.57 10.19
N GLU A 92 -3.66 16.72 9.87
CA GLU A 92 -4.97 17.18 10.35
C GLU A 92 -6.14 16.34 9.80
N PHE A 93 -5.95 15.64 8.67
CA PHE A 93 -6.97 14.83 8.02
C PHE A 93 -6.79 13.32 8.20
N ARG A 94 -5.68 12.84 8.78
CA ARG A 94 -5.42 11.38 8.93
C ARG A 94 -6.39 10.68 9.85
N LYS A 95 -6.85 11.39 10.90
CA LYS A 95 -7.80 10.85 11.85
C LYS A 95 -9.19 11.38 11.54
N HIS A 96 -10.18 10.51 11.54
CA HIS A 96 -11.60 10.88 11.42
C HIS A 96 -12.01 11.53 10.09
N THR A 97 -11.22 11.34 9.01
CA THR A 97 -11.58 11.82 7.68
C THR A 97 -11.62 10.64 6.71
N ASN A 98 -12.76 10.50 6.03
CA ASN A 98 -12.94 9.56 4.93
C ASN A 98 -12.94 10.35 3.61
N PHE A 99 -12.00 10.05 2.73
CA PHE A 99 -11.93 10.67 1.42
C PHE A 99 -12.70 9.84 0.38
N ARG A 100 -13.49 10.51 -0.43
CA ARG A 100 -14.21 9.94 -1.58
C ARG A 100 -13.90 10.76 -2.82
N PRO A 101 -12.73 10.59 -3.42
CA PRO A 101 -12.38 11.28 -4.67
C PRO A 101 -13.30 10.84 -5.80
N THR A 102 -13.51 11.72 -6.78
CA THR A 102 -14.12 11.38 -8.07
C THR A 102 -13.16 10.52 -8.88
N GLU A 103 -11.88 10.91 -8.85
CA GLU A 103 -10.75 10.18 -9.42
C GLU A 103 -9.53 10.40 -8.54
N PHE A 104 -8.71 9.36 -8.31
CA PHE A 104 -7.41 9.51 -7.68
C PHE A 104 -6.44 8.54 -8.34
N MET A 105 -5.73 9.02 -9.33
CA MET A 105 -4.71 8.26 -10.04
C MET A 105 -3.33 8.77 -9.67
N VAL A 106 -2.45 7.84 -9.41
CA VAL A 106 -1.02 8.06 -9.13
C VAL A 106 -0.22 7.34 -10.20
N THR A 107 0.63 8.05 -10.91
CA THR A 107 1.63 7.45 -11.79
C THR A 107 3.01 7.72 -11.20
N ALA A 108 3.75 6.66 -10.92
CA ALA A 108 5.03 6.75 -10.24
C ALA A 108 6.06 5.81 -10.86
N ASN A 109 7.33 6.23 -10.86
CA ASN A 109 8.43 5.37 -11.25
C ASN A 109 9.64 5.58 -10.35
N SER A 110 10.42 4.51 -10.16
CA SER A 110 11.75 4.58 -9.56
C SER A 110 12.66 3.50 -10.14
N ARG A 111 13.96 3.67 -9.94
CA ARG A 111 14.96 2.72 -10.42
C ARG A 111 14.89 1.40 -9.66
N ASN A 112 14.75 1.46 -8.35
CA ASN A 112 14.69 0.29 -7.48
C ASN A 112 13.54 0.45 -6.49
N LEU A 113 12.61 -0.50 -6.47
CA LEU A 113 11.58 -0.55 -5.44
C LEU A 113 11.81 -1.78 -4.58
N LYS A 114 12.04 -1.58 -3.28
CA LYS A 114 12.25 -2.64 -2.29
C LYS A 114 11.03 -2.83 -1.39
N LYS A 115 10.23 -1.78 -1.25
CA LYS A 115 9.06 -1.84 -0.38
C LYS A 115 7.88 -1.07 -0.96
N LEU A 116 6.71 -1.71 -0.90
CA LEU A 116 5.42 -1.13 -1.19
C LEU A 116 4.49 -1.35 0.00
N ALA A 117 4.01 -0.29 0.62
CA ALA A 117 3.05 -0.37 1.71
C ALA A 117 1.81 0.45 1.36
N ALA A 118 0.64 -0.18 1.36
CA ALA A 118 -0.62 0.46 1.06
C ALA A 118 -1.62 0.27 2.21
N ALA A 119 -2.21 1.38 2.67
CA ALA A 119 -3.22 1.39 3.72
C ALA A 119 -4.51 2.06 3.25
N GLY A 120 -5.64 1.37 3.42
CA GLY A 120 -6.96 1.81 2.98
C GLY A 120 -7.49 0.99 1.81
N SER A 121 -8.22 1.64 0.89
CA SER A 121 -8.75 0.99 -0.32
C SER A 121 -7.93 1.45 -1.52
N THR A 122 -6.85 0.76 -1.80
CA THR A 122 -5.87 1.15 -2.83
C THR A 122 -5.68 0.02 -3.83
N HIS A 123 -5.66 0.36 -5.11
CA HIS A 123 -5.37 -0.57 -6.19
C HIS A 123 -4.01 -0.22 -6.78
N VAL A 124 -3.03 -1.10 -6.62
CA VAL A 124 -1.66 -0.89 -7.11
C VAL A 124 -1.36 -1.82 -8.26
N ASN A 125 -1.04 -1.24 -9.41
CA ASN A 125 -0.62 -1.92 -10.62
C ASN A 125 0.89 -1.75 -10.81
N ILE A 126 1.63 -2.84 -10.83
CA ILE A 126 3.04 -2.86 -11.23
C ILE A 126 3.08 -3.22 -12.71
N ASN A 127 3.33 -2.21 -13.56
CA ASN A 127 3.13 -2.28 -15.01
C ASN A 127 4.41 -2.60 -15.82
N SER A 128 5.53 -2.85 -15.13
CA SER A 128 6.80 -3.23 -15.74
C SER A 128 7.37 -4.47 -15.06
N PRO A 129 8.38 -5.11 -15.63
CA PRO A 129 9.19 -6.04 -14.88
C PRO A 129 9.70 -5.39 -13.59
N LEU A 130 9.65 -6.12 -12.49
CA LEU A 130 10.17 -5.69 -11.19
C LEU A 130 11.26 -6.64 -10.73
N GLN A 131 12.44 -6.11 -10.46
CA GLN A 131 13.57 -6.88 -9.97
C GLN A 131 14.13 -6.25 -8.70
N ALA A 132 14.26 -7.04 -7.65
CA ALA A 132 14.93 -6.66 -6.41
C ALA A 132 15.52 -7.91 -5.72
N GLU A 133 16.56 -7.74 -4.94
CA GLU A 133 17.05 -8.81 -4.07
C GLU A 133 16.02 -9.11 -2.98
N GLU A 134 15.56 -8.05 -2.31
CA GLU A 134 14.50 -8.13 -1.29
C GLU A 134 13.33 -7.23 -1.72
N PHE A 135 12.12 -7.77 -1.66
CA PHE A 135 10.91 -6.99 -1.88
C PHE A 135 9.85 -7.29 -0.79
N GLU A 136 9.36 -6.24 -0.18
CA GLU A 136 8.29 -6.31 0.81
C GLU A 136 7.02 -5.63 0.29
N ALA A 137 5.93 -6.37 0.21
CA ALA A 137 4.60 -5.88 -0.15
C ALA A 137 3.66 -5.94 1.06
N GLY A 138 3.23 -4.79 1.57
CA GLY A 138 2.29 -4.68 2.68
C GLY A 138 0.96 -4.07 2.24
N LEU A 139 -0.16 -4.70 2.63
CA LEU A 139 -1.50 -4.20 2.36
C LEU A 139 -2.35 -4.26 3.63
N ALA A 140 -2.79 -3.09 4.10
CA ALA A 140 -3.67 -2.98 5.26
C ALA A 140 -5.01 -2.35 4.84
N GLY A 141 -6.09 -3.13 4.84
CA GLY A 141 -7.43 -2.68 4.43
C GLY A 141 -8.04 -3.51 3.31
N SER A 142 -8.66 -2.85 2.33
CA SER A 142 -9.36 -3.51 1.22
C SER A 142 -8.82 -2.99 -0.09
N GLY A 143 -7.86 -3.67 -0.65
CA GLY A 143 -7.21 -3.24 -1.89
C GLY A 143 -6.61 -4.42 -2.64
N ILE A 144 -5.85 -4.11 -3.68
CA ILE A 144 -5.14 -5.12 -4.47
C ILE A 144 -3.75 -4.61 -4.83
N ILE A 145 -2.75 -5.48 -4.76
CA ILE A 145 -1.45 -5.28 -5.37
C ILE A 145 -1.33 -6.29 -6.51
N GLN A 146 -1.18 -5.80 -7.73
CA GLN A 146 -1.15 -6.62 -8.92
C GLN A 146 0.11 -6.40 -9.75
N PHE A 147 0.81 -7.48 -10.06
CA PHE A 147 1.92 -7.49 -11.01
C PHE A 147 1.40 -7.89 -12.40
N HIS A 148 1.55 -6.99 -13.36
CA HIS A 148 1.13 -7.22 -14.75
C HIS A 148 2.24 -7.82 -15.60
N ASP A 149 3.48 -7.79 -15.14
CA ASP A 149 4.64 -8.34 -15.82
C ASP A 149 5.46 -9.25 -14.88
N THR A 150 6.62 -9.64 -15.31
CA THR A 150 7.52 -10.54 -14.57
C THR A 150 8.06 -9.84 -13.32
N ALA A 151 8.01 -10.53 -12.19
CA ALA A 151 8.60 -10.09 -10.95
C ALA A 151 9.63 -11.14 -10.48
N SER A 152 10.85 -10.68 -10.14
CA SER A 152 11.95 -11.56 -9.77
C SER A 152 12.65 -11.07 -8.51
N PHE A 153 12.72 -11.92 -7.50
CA PHE A 153 13.26 -11.61 -6.19
C PHE A 153 14.13 -12.76 -5.66
N THR A 154 15.09 -12.47 -4.81
CA THR A 154 15.66 -13.49 -3.93
C THR A 154 14.68 -13.74 -2.78
N ASN A 155 14.29 -12.68 -2.08
CA ASN A 155 13.35 -12.75 -0.97
C ASN A 155 12.11 -11.90 -1.25
N LEU A 156 10.94 -12.53 -1.22
CA LEU A 156 9.64 -11.87 -1.32
C LEU A 156 8.90 -11.99 0.02
N LYS A 157 8.55 -10.85 0.61
CA LYS A 157 7.68 -10.80 1.79
C LYS A 157 6.35 -10.17 1.43
N ILE A 158 5.25 -10.84 1.81
CA ILE A 158 3.88 -10.36 1.59
C ILE A 158 3.16 -10.29 2.94
N GLU A 159 2.69 -9.12 3.33
CA GLU A 159 1.91 -8.90 4.53
C GLU A 159 0.54 -8.33 4.17
N ILE A 160 -0.54 -9.07 4.50
CA ILE A 160 -1.90 -8.61 4.22
C ILE A 160 -2.73 -8.65 5.50
N ALA A 161 -3.25 -7.49 5.90
CA ALA A 161 -4.17 -7.35 7.01
C ALA A 161 -5.50 -6.73 6.54
N GLY A 162 -6.59 -7.51 6.56
CA GLY A 162 -7.92 -7.05 6.11
C GLY A 162 -8.51 -7.90 5.01
N SER A 163 -9.10 -7.27 3.99
CA SER A 163 -9.76 -7.94 2.87
C SER A 163 -9.13 -7.53 1.55
N GLY A 164 -7.85 -7.77 1.41
CA GLY A 164 -7.07 -7.38 0.24
C GLY A 164 -6.47 -8.57 -0.50
N ASP A 165 -6.07 -8.33 -1.74
CA ASP A 165 -5.53 -9.37 -2.61
C ASP A 165 -4.13 -9.01 -3.11
N PHE A 166 -3.30 -10.03 -3.28
CA PHE A 166 -2.02 -9.93 -3.97
C PHE A 166 -2.04 -10.88 -5.18
N VAL A 167 -1.79 -10.33 -6.37
CA VAL A 167 -1.88 -11.08 -7.63
C VAL A 167 -0.62 -10.91 -8.46
N GLY A 168 0.02 -12.02 -8.82
CA GLY A 168 1.17 -12.02 -9.71
C GLY A 168 1.29 -13.35 -10.47
N HIS A 169 1.10 -13.32 -11.79
CA HIS A 169 1.11 -14.54 -12.61
C HIS A 169 2.49 -14.97 -13.10
N LYS A 170 3.52 -14.14 -12.93
CA LYS A 170 4.91 -14.40 -13.34
C LYS A 170 5.87 -13.97 -12.25
N VAL A 171 5.73 -14.55 -11.06
CA VAL A 171 6.57 -14.26 -9.90
C VAL A 171 7.59 -15.37 -9.71
N TYR A 172 8.84 -14.98 -9.60
CA TYR A 172 9.97 -15.88 -9.41
C TYR A 172 10.73 -15.43 -8.17
N CYS A 173 10.86 -16.29 -7.17
CA CYS A 173 11.65 -15.99 -5.98
C CYS A 173 12.25 -17.25 -5.36
N GLU A 174 13.36 -17.09 -4.65
CA GLU A 174 13.99 -18.19 -3.91
C GLU A 174 13.22 -18.46 -2.62
N GLU A 175 12.87 -17.41 -1.89
CA GLU A 175 12.11 -17.47 -0.64
C GLU A 175 10.90 -16.57 -0.68
N LEU A 176 9.75 -17.07 -0.21
CA LEU A 176 8.51 -16.35 -0.03
C LEU A 176 8.04 -16.48 1.41
N ASN A 177 7.85 -15.35 2.09
CA ASN A 177 7.24 -15.27 3.39
C ASN A 177 5.92 -14.50 3.31
N GLY A 178 4.82 -15.14 3.71
CA GLY A 178 3.47 -14.56 3.67
C GLY A 178 2.82 -14.52 5.04
N ASP A 179 2.47 -13.33 5.52
CA ASP A 179 1.72 -13.10 6.75
C ASP A 179 0.33 -12.57 6.42
N MET A 180 -0.72 -13.34 6.76
CA MET A 180 -2.09 -13.03 6.38
C MET A 180 -3.01 -12.96 7.59
N ALA A 181 -3.77 -11.87 7.71
CA ALA A 181 -4.80 -11.73 8.73
C ALA A 181 -6.08 -11.13 8.11
N GLY A 182 -7.19 -11.87 8.22
CA GLY A 182 -8.49 -11.45 7.67
C GLY A 182 -8.96 -12.29 6.50
N SER A 183 -9.74 -11.71 5.59
CA SER A 183 -10.29 -12.39 4.41
C SER A 183 -9.56 -11.92 3.15
N ASN A 184 -8.43 -12.50 2.86
CA ASN A 184 -7.54 -12.07 1.79
C ASN A 184 -7.14 -13.23 0.87
N THR A 185 -6.54 -12.90 -0.27
CA THR A 185 -6.12 -13.88 -1.28
C THR A 185 -4.72 -13.55 -1.79
N ILE A 186 -3.88 -14.57 -1.90
CA ILE A 186 -2.61 -14.48 -2.63
C ILE A 186 -2.70 -15.42 -3.83
N VAL A 187 -2.58 -14.87 -5.04
CA VAL A 187 -2.54 -15.63 -6.29
C VAL A 187 -1.17 -15.45 -6.93
N LEU A 188 -0.39 -16.50 -6.98
CA LEU A 188 0.93 -16.49 -7.57
C LEU A 188 1.02 -17.55 -8.67
N GLY A 189 1.60 -17.17 -9.81
CA GLY A 189 2.07 -18.05 -10.85
C GLY A 189 3.56 -17.81 -11.06
N GLY A 190 4.31 -18.83 -11.48
CA GLY A 190 5.76 -18.76 -11.64
C GLY A 190 6.48 -19.84 -10.84
N THR A 191 7.61 -19.51 -10.23
CA THR A 191 8.41 -20.46 -9.45
C THR A 191 8.81 -19.85 -8.12
N VAL A 192 8.56 -20.60 -7.04
CA VAL A 192 8.98 -20.25 -5.67
C VAL A 192 9.82 -21.41 -5.14
N GLY A 193 11.01 -21.15 -4.64
CA GLY A 193 11.88 -22.18 -4.07
C GLY A 193 11.33 -22.69 -2.75
N ILE A 194 11.21 -21.83 -1.75
CA ILE A 194 10.66 -22.12 -0.42
C ILE A 194 9.54 -21.12 -0.14
N ALA A 195 8.40 -21.59 0.38
CA ALA A 195 7.30 -20.73 0.77
C ALA A 195 6.85 -21.04 2.19
N GLU A 196 6.76 -20.00 3.03
CA GLU A 196 6.25 -20.08 4.39
C GLU A 196 5.07 -19.10 4.56
N PHE A 197 3.97 -19.58 5.15
CA PHE A 197 2.78 -18.75 5.37
C PHE A 197 2.33 -18.85 6.83
N SER A 198 1.99 -17.69 7.42
CA SER A 198 1.23 -17.57 8.68
C SER A 198 -0.16 -16.99 8.40
N ILE A 199 -1.19 -17.54 9.09
CA ILE A 199 -2.58 -17.17 8.91
C ILE A 199 -3.23 -16.95 10.29
#